data_47b7437807d4a6d70c2671376a9135ad
#
_entry.id   47b7437807d4a6d70c2671376a9135ad
#
_cell.length_a   1.000
_cell.length_b   1.000
_cell.length_c   1.000
_cell.angle_alpha   90.00
_cell.angle_beta   90.00
_cell.angle_gamma   90.00
#
_symmetry.space_group_name_H-M   'P 1'
#
loop_
_entity.id
_entity.type
_entity.pdbx_description
1 polymer ?
#
loop_
_entity_poly.entity_id
_entity_poly.type
_entity_poly.pdbx_seq_one_letter_code
_entity_poly.pdbx_strand_id
1 'polypeptide(L)'
;VCCLSLLVCGCEGKGESEELPFSPYVEAFTSGTISRYTPVYLIFNQEIAVDRMEPDQLRDLVKIKPETVGEFAFENNRTIVFKPSKSFERDTRYEVKADLSEWFDTERKDKYFSFRFSTQPLLLRANLQSVDINRKNENGYDIVCSVFTPDREIPETVESLVRFSEKANARWQHSPDGKRHEISISNIQAGTD
;
A
#
# COMPACT_ATOMS: atom_id res chain seq x y z
N VAL A 1 42.94 28.19 -6.78
CA VAL A 1 42.33 27.00 -7.35
C VAL A 1 41.87 26.15 -6.20
N CYS A 2 40.57 26.25 -5.90
CA CYS A 2 39.95 25.51 -4.77
C CYS A 2 39.16 24.36 -5.40
N CYS A 3 39.62 23.13 -5.20
CA CYS A 3 38.99 21.91 -5.71
C CYS A 3 37.92 21.48 -4.70
N LEU A 4 36.65 21.68 -5.07
CA LEU A 4 35.48 21.25 -4.23
C LEU A 4 35.15 19.82 -4.65
N SER A 5 35.55 18.86 -3.85
CA SER A 5 35.18 17.45 -4.00
C SER A 5 33.77 17.23 -3.51
N LEU A 6 32.80 17.09 -4.43
CA LEU A 6 31.46 16.62 -4.14
C LEU A 6 31.53 15.10 -3.89
N LEU A 7 31.44 14.69 -2.64
CA LEU A 7 31.14 13.31 -2.23
C LEU A 7 29.65 13.04 -2.50
N VAL A 8 29.37 12.43 -3.66
CA VAL A 8 28.06 11.84 -3.91
C VAL A 8 28.00 10.52 -3.17
N CYS A 9 27.36 10.53 -1.99
CA CYS A 9 27.02 9.32 -1.29
C CYS A 9 25.82 8.68 -1.98
N GLY A 10 26.08 7.84 -2.99
CA GLY A 10 25.07 7.00 -3.61
C GLY A 10 24.65 5.92 -2.61
N CYS A 11 23.49 6.05 -2.00
CA CYS A 11 22.82 4.90 -1.40
C CYS A 11 22.37 3.98 -2.54
N GLU A 12 23.22 3.02 -2.91
CA GLU A 12 22.79 1.82 -3.62
C GLU A 12 21.93 1.02 -2.66
N GLY A 13 20.62 1.21 -2.75
CA GLY A 13 19.66 0.27 -2.22
C GLY A 13 19.90 -1.06 -2.94
N LYS A 14 20.58 -2.00 -2.32
CA LYS A 14 20.57 -3.40 -2.72
C LYS A 14 19.12 -3.86 -2.63
N GLY A 15 18.43 -3.82 -3.76
CA GLY A 15 17.22 -4.61 -3.95
C GLY A 15 17.66 -6.08 -3.90
N GLU A 16 17.63 -6.68 -2.71
CA GLU A 16 17.65 -8.13 -2.62
C GLU A 16 16.44 -8.61 -3.42
N SER A 17 16.70 -9.22 -4.57
CA SER A 17 15.68 -9.99 -5.28
C SER A 17 15.37 -11.19 -4.38
N GLU A 18 14.36 -11.02 -3.52
CA GLU A 18 13.87 -12.11 -2.68
C GLU A 18 13.35 -13.18 -3.64
N GLU A 19 13.99 -14.34 -3.68
CA GLU A 19 13.48 -15.47 -4.43
C GLU A 19 12.07 -15.79 -3.93
N LEU A 20 11.12 -15.85 -4.86
CA LEU A 20 9.75 -16.22 -4.52
C LEU A 20 9.74 -17.67 -4.01
N PRO A 21 9.07 -17.96 -2.89
CA PRO A 21 9.00 -19.30 -2.36
C PRO A 21 8.31 -20.24 -3.36
N PHE A 22 8.82 -21.43 -3.46
CA PHE A 22 8.27 -22.48 -4.31
C PHE A 22 7.59 -23.57 -3.47
N SER A 23 6.47 -24.06 -3.95
CA SER A 23 5.82 -25.26 -3.43
C SER A 23 5.18 -26.04 -4.58
N PRO A 24 5.26 -27.37 -4.59
CA PRO A 24 4.61 -28.19 -5.61
C PRO A 24 3.07 -28.13 -5.54
N TYR A 25 2.49 -27.56 -4.49
CA TYR A 25 1.05 -27.48 -4.25
C TYR A 25 0.47 -26.10 -4.50
N VAL A 26 1.31 -25.07 -4.60
CA VAL A 26 0.87 -23.66 -4.72
C VAL A 26 1.16 -23.17 -6.13
N GLU A 27 0.11 -22.65 -6.78
CA GLU A 27 0.19 -22.03 -8.11
C GLU A 27 0.53 -20.55 -8.02
N ALA A 28 -0.14 -19.82 -7.11
CA ALA A 28 0.06 -18.38 -6.96
C ALA A 28 -0.28 -17.90 -5.55
N PHE A 29 0.28 -16.77 -5.19
CA PHE A 29 0.02 -16.10 -3.90
C PHE A 29 0.25 -14.60 -4.02
N THR A 30 -0.31 -13.84 -3.08
CA THR A 30 -0.09 -12.39 -2.99
C THR A 30 1.37 -12.09 -2.65
N SER A 31 2.04 -11.27 -3.46
CA SER A 31 3.43 -10.89 -3.26
C SER A 31 3.68 -9.42 -3.63
N GLY A 32 4.89 -8.93 -3.34
CA GLY A 32 5.30 -7.56 -3.63
C GLY A 32 4.63 -6.52 -2.73
N THR A 33 4.53 -5.28 -3.21
CA THR A 33 3.89 -4.19 -2.47
C THR A 33 2.47 -3.98 -2.96
N ILE A 34 1.51 -4.15 -2.04
CA ILE A 34 0.08 -4.08 -2.33
C ILE A 34 -0.59 -2.90 -1.62
N SER A 35 -1.81 -2.55 -2.04
CA SER A 35 -2.68 -1.64 -1.31
C SER A 35 -3.06 -2.25 0.04
N ARG A 36 -3.18 -1.41 1.07
CA ARG A 36 -3.62 -1.80 2.42
C ARG A 36 -5.03 -2.41 2.47
N TYR A 37 -5.79 -2.22 1.40
CA TYR A 37 -7.17 -2.69 1.28
C TYR A 37 -7.30 -3.95 0.43
N THR A 38 -6.20 -4.41 -0.16
CA THR A 38 -6.20 -5.58 -1.05
C THR A 38 -6.33 -6.86 -0.23
N PRO A 39 -7.25 -7.78 -0.57
CA PRO A 39 -7.27 -9.12 -0.01
C PRO A 39 -5.98 -9.90 -0.31
N VAL A 40 -5.66 -10.84 0.56
CA VAL A 40 -4.50 -11.73 0.39
C VAL A 40 -4.98 -13.08 -0.10
N TYR A 41 -4.35 -13.58 -1.17
CA TYR A 41 -4.72 -14.80 -1.85
C TYR A 41 -3.64 -15.87 -1.72
N LEU A 42 -4.09 -17.12 -1.56
CA LEU A 42 -3.30 -18.34 -1.72
C LEU A 42 -4.06 -19.27 -2.68
N ILE A 43 -3.46 -19.55 -3.84
CA ILE A 43 -4.06 -20.32 -4.92
C ILE A 43 -3.29 -21.61 -5.08
N PHE A 44 -4.01 -22.75 -5.02
CA PHE A 44 -3.44 -24.07 -5.17
C PHE A 44 -3.47 -24.55 -6.63
N ASN A 45 -2.53 -25.37 -6.99
CA ASN A 45 -2.44 -25.94 -8.33
C ASN A 45 -3.48 -27.07 -8.60
N GLN A 46 -4.16 -27.54 -7.56
CA GLN A 46 -5.23 -28.54 -7.65
C GLN A 46 -6.36 -28.23 -6.67
N GLU A 47 -7.49 -28.87 -6.85
CA GLU A 47 -8.67 -28.70 -6.00
C GLU A 47 -8.45 -29.26 -4.60
N ILE A 48 -8.97 -28.56 -3.59
CA ILE A 48 -8.98 -28.96 -2.20
C ILE A 48 -10.42 -29.23 -1.73
N ALA A 49 -10.58 -30.08 -0.73
CA ALA A 49 -11.88 -30.45 -0.21
C ALA A 49 -12.45 -29.36 0.71
N VAL A 50 -13.05 -28.33 0.12
CA VAL A 50 -13.61 -27.17 0.85
C VAL A 50 -14.83 -27.54 1.69
N ASP A 51 -15.63 -28.52 1.27
CA ASP A 51 -16.87 -28.95 1.94
C ASP A 51 -16.64 -29.59 3.31
N ARG A 52 -15.41 -29.93 3.66
CA ARG A 52 -15.04 -30.59 4.90
C ARG A 52 -14.47 -29.65 5.95
N MET A 53 -14.38 -28.37 5.64
CA MET A 53 -13.69 -27.40 6.49
C MET A 53 -14.52 -26.13 6.68
N GLU A 54 -14.75 -25.76 7.92
CA GLU A 54 -15.38 -24.50 8.26
C GLU A 54 -14.37 -23.34 8.12
N PRO A 55 -14.81 -22.14 7.75
CA PRO A 55 -13.94 -20.97 7.60
C PRO A 55 -13.10 -20.66 8.84
N ASP A 56 -13.62 -20.91 10.04
CA ASP A 56 -12.91 -20.69 11.30
C ASP A 56 -11.69 -21.60 11.46
N GLN A 57 -11.73 -22.81 10.90
CA GLN A 57 -10.59 -23.73 10.90
C GLN A 57 -9.43 -23.22 10.06
N LEU A 58 -9.70 -22.38 9.01
CA LEU A 58 -8.66 -21.75 8.23
C LEU A 58 -7.73 -20.87 9.06
N ARG A 59 -8.24 -20.26 10.14
CA ARG A 59 -7.41 -19.45 11.05
C ARG A 59 -6.36 -20.28 11.79
N ASP A 60 -6.56 -21.56 11.95
CA ASP A 60 -5.56 -22.44 12.58
C ASP A 60 -4.50 -22.88 11.59
N LEU A 61 -4.87 -23.01 10.34
CA LEU A 61 -4.00 -23.49 9.26
C LEU A 61 -3.22 -22.36 8.58
N VAL A 62 -3.80 -21.15 8.48
CA VAL A 62 -3.16 -20.01 7.82
C VAL A 62 -2.99 -18.87 8.83
N LYS A 63 -1.75 -18.48 9.06
CA LYS A 63 -1.39 -17.40 9.98
C LYS A 63 -0.79 -16.23 9.21
N ILE A 64 -1.14 -15.01 9.62
CA ILE A 64 -0.59 -13.76 9.08
C ILE A 64 0.13 -13.03 10.21
N LYS A 65 1.35 -12.58 9.98
CA LYS A 65 2.15 -11.78 10.91
C LYS A 65 2.67 -10.52 10.23
N PRO A 66 2.56 -9.32 10.86
CA PRO A 66 1.86 -9.04 12.12
C PRO A 66 0.39 -9.45 12.09
N GLU A 67 -0.15 -9.75 13.28
CA GLU A 67 -1.54 -10.18 13.39
C GLU A 67 -2.50 -9.09 12.87
N THR A 68 -3.45 -9.49 12.07
CA THR A 68 -4.42 -8.59 11.43
C THR A 68 -5.82 -9.16 11.57
N VAL A 69 -6.74 -8.30 11.97
CA VAL A 69 -8.16 -8.68 12.09
C VAL A 69 -8.78 -8.79 10.70
N GLY A 70 -9.39 -9.93 10.42
CA GLY A 70 -10.01 -10.22 9.14
C GLY A 70 -10.63 -11.61 9.11
N GLU A 71 -11.11 -11.98 7.95
CA GLU A 71 -11.79 -13.25 7.71
C GLU A 71 -11.09 -14.04 6.63
N PHE A 72 -10.88 -15.34 6.89
CA PHE A 72 -10.50 -16.31 5.87
C PHE A 72 -11.76 -16.90 5.25
N ALA A 73 -11.71 -17.11 3.95
CA ALA A 73 -12.77 -17.79 3.21
C ALA A 73 -12.18 -18.61 2.05
N PHE A 74 -12.92 -19.59 1.60
CA PHE A 74 -12.70 -20.19 0.30
C PHE A 74 -13.42 -19.34 -0.76
N GLU A 75 -12.68 -18.80 -1.73
CA GLU A 75 -13.28 -18.13 -2.88
C GLU A 75 -13.81 -19.14 -3.90
N ASN A 76 -13.12 -20.26 -4.00
CA ASN A 76 -13.49 -21.45 -4.76
C ASN A 76 -12.70 -22.66 -4.20
N ASN A 77 -12.83 -23.83 -4.86
CA ASN A 77 -12.16 -25.07 -4.44
C ASN A 77 -10.63 -25.12 -4.64
N ARG A 78 -10.01 -24.00 -5.07
CA ARG A 78 -8.56 -23.87 -5.23
C ARG A 78 -7.99 -22.62 -4.56
N THR A 79 -8.83 -21.76 -4.00
CA THR A 79 -8.41 -20.43 -3.58
C THR A 79 -8.87 -20.11 -2.16
N ILE A 80 -7.90 -19.86 -1.31
CA ILE A 80 -8.12 -19.25 0.01
C ILE A 80 -7.88 -17.75 -0.11
N VAL A 81 -8.80 -16.97 0.44
CA VAL A 81 -8.68 -15.51 0.52
C VAL A 81 -8.78 -15.07 1.98
N PHE A 82 -7.89 -14.14 2.35
CA PHE A 82 -8.02 -13.37 3.59
C PHE A 82 -8.49 -11.96 3.26
N LYS A 83 -9.61 -11.56 3.83
CA LYS A 83 -10.19 -10.22 3.71
C LYS A 83 -9.99 -9.46 5.02
N PRO A 84 -9.13 -8.42 5.07
CA PRO A 84 -8.94 -7.65 6.28
C PRO A 84 -10.23 -6.88 6.62
N SER A 85 -10.68 -6.95 7.87
CA SER A 85 -11.84 -6.17 8.36
C SER A 85 -11.53 -4.69 8.51
N LYS A 86 -10.25 -4.37 8.71
CA LYS A 86 -9.67 -3.03 8.65
C LYS A 86 -8.49 -3.07 7.69
N SER A 87 -8.12 -1.91 7.14
CA SER A 87 -6.91 -1.85 6.31
C SER A 87 -5.69 -2.39 7.06
N PHE A 88 -4.79 -3.03 6.33
CA PHE A 88 -3.45 -3.35 6.84
C PHE A 88 -2.73 -2.06 7.30
N GLU A 89 -1.74 -2.19 8.19
CA GLU A 89 -0.86 -1.10 8.56
C GLU A 89 -0.02 -0.65 7.35
N ARG A 90 0.34 0.64 7.32
CA ARG A 90 1.18 1.21 6.25
C ARG A 90 2.62 0.76 6.37
N ASP A 91 3.32 0.70 5.23
CA ASP A 91 4.76 0.44 5.18
C ASP A 91 5.17 -0.77 6.03
N THR A 92 4.35 -1.81 5.97
CA THR A 92 4.48 -2.97 6.85
C THR A 92 4.68 -4.23 6.01
N ARG A 93 5.69 -5.02 6.38
CA ARG A 93 5.94 -6.32 5.78
C ARG A 93 5.16 -7.39 6.55
N TYR A 94 4.38 -8.15 5.81
CA TYR A 94 3.60 -9.27 6.33
C TYR A 94 4.17 -10.59 5.87
N GLU A 95 4.14 -11.58 6.75
CA GLU A 95 4.44 -12.97 6.45
C GLU A 95 3.17 -13.81 6.63
N VAL A 96 2.87 -14.61 5.62
CA VAL A 96 1.78 -15.59 5.65
C VAL A 96 2.39 -16.97 5.72
N LYS A 97 1.93 -17.79 6.65
CA LYS A 97 2.33 -19.19 6.78
C LYS A 97 1.11 -20.10 6.75
N ALA A 98 1.07 -21.03 5.81
CA ALA A 98 0.01 -22.01 5.64
C ALA A 98 0.53 -23.42 5.97
N ASP A 99 -0.24 -24.20 6.75
CA ASP A 99 -0.03 -25.63 6.93
C ASP A 99 -0.80 -26.36 5.82
N LEU A 100 -0.07 -27.00 4.91
CA LEU A 100 -0.63 -27.64 3.73
C LEU A 100 -1.09 -29.09 3.99
N SER A 101 -0.74 -29.68 5.15
CA SER A 101 -0.96 -31.10 5.42
C SER A 101 -2.44 -31.50 5.57
N GLU A 102 -3.33 -30.52 5.79
CA GLU A 102 -4.78 -30.78 5.84
C GLU A 102 -5.41 -30.96 4.44
N TRP A 103 -4.74 -30.44 3.42
CA TRP A 103 -5.25 -30.49 2.04
C TRP A 103 -4.48 -31.45 1.15
N PHE A 104 -3.21 -31.73 1.47
CA PHE A 104 -2.31 -32.52 0.63
C PHE A 104 -1.54 -33.54 1.45
N ASP A 105 -1.24 -34.68 0.84
CA ASP A 105 -0.28 -35.64 1.38
C ASP A 105 1.14 -35.08 1.18
N THR A 106 1.59 -34.30 2.15
CA THR A 106 2.83 -33.54 2.07
C THR A 106 4.00 -34.32 2.68
N GLU A 107 5.18 -34.25 2.05
CA GLU A 107 6.41 -34.59 2.72
C GLU A 107 6.69 -33.56 3.84
N ARG A 108 7.48 -33.95 4.86
CA ARG A 108 7.76 -33.10 6.01
C ARG A 108 8.32 -31.72 5.64
N LYS A 109 9.13 -31.62 4.57
CA LYS A 109 9.73 -30.37 4.07
C LYS A 109 8.69 -29.44 3.41
N ASP A 110 7.63 -30.00 2.84
CA ASP A 110 6.60 -29.27 2.10
C ASP A 110 5.32 -29.02 2.94
N LYS A 111 5.35 -29.45 4.20
CA LYS A 111 4.21 -29.28 5.11
C LYS A 111 3.78 -27.83 5.26
N TYR A 112 4.73 -26.91 5.30
CA TYR A 112 4.45 -25.48 5.48
C TYR A 112 4.87 -24.71 4.24
N PHE A 113 4.00 -23.81 3.81
CA PHE A 113 4.30 -22.82 2.79
C PHE A 113 4.26 -21.42 3.41
N SER A 114 5.30 -20.63 3.18
CA SER A 114 5.38 -19.26 3.69
C SER A 114 5.69 -18.30 2.56
N PHE A 115 4.98 -17.18 2.52
CA PHE A 115 5.21 -16.10 1.57
C PHE A 115 5.07 -14.74 2.24
N ARG A 116 5.49 -13.69 1.56
CA ARG A 116 5.53 -12.34 2.10
C ARG A 116 4.97 -11.33 1.13
N PHE A 117 4.39 -10.28 1.68
CA PHE A 117 4.01 -9.07 0.96
C PHE A 117 4.28 -7.85 1.83
N SER A 118 4.32 -6.68 1.22
CA SER A 118 4.41 -5.40 1.93
C SER A 118 3.24 -4.51 1.55
N THR A 119 2.93 -3.54 2.38
CA THR A 119 1.89 -2.55 2.11
C THR A 119 2.50 -1.23 1.68
N GLN A 120 1.75 -0.46 0.89
CA GLN A 120 2.15 0.85 0.41
C GLN A 120 2.47 1.80 1.58
N PRO A 121 3.61 2.51 1.54
CA PRO A 121 3.89 3.59 2.46
C PRO A 121 3.02 4.81 2.17
N LEU A 122 2.88 5.70 3.15
CA LEU A 122 2.27 6.99 2.93
C LEU A 122 3.31 7.94 2.30
N LEU A 123 3.16 8.17 1.01
CA LEU A 123 3.99 9.10 0.25
C LEU A 123 3.08 10.14 -0.42
N LEU A 124 3.49 11.39 -0.38
CA LEU A 124 2.84 12.48 -1.09
C LEU A 124 3.73 12.92 -2.26
N ARG A 125 3.15 12.96 -3.44
CA ARG A 125 3.79 13.57 -4.62
C ARG A 125 2.95 14.75 -5.06
N ALA A 126 3.47 15.96 -4.89
CA ALA A 126 2.81 17.18 -5.32
C ALA A 126 3.31 17.62 -6.69
N ASN A 127 2.40 18.03 -7.56
CA ASN A 127 2.67 18.59 -8.86
C ASN A 127 1.96 19.94 -8.99
N LEU A 128 2.70 21.01 -9.30
CA LEU A 128 2.14 22.30 -9.63
C LEU A 128 1.39 22.20 -10.98
N GLN A 129 0.12 22.63 -10.98
CA GLN A 129 -0.73 22.62 -12.18
C GLN A 129 -0.77 23.98 -12.85
N SER A 130 -1.03 25.03 -12.07
CA SER A 130 -1.04 26.42 -12.57
C SER A 130 -0.62 27.41 -11.50
N VAL A 131 -0.14 28.56 -11.98
CA VAL A 131 0.07 29.78 -11.20
C VAL A 131 -0.54 30.91 -12.03
N ASP A 132 -1.58 31.52 -11.52
CA ASP A 132 -2.32 32.57 -12.18
C ASP A 132 -2.32 33.85 -11.36
N ILE A 133 -2.34 35.02 -11.99
CA ILE A 133 -2.48 36.30 -11.29
C ILE A 133 -3.90 36.41 -10.72
N ASN A 134 -4.01 36.70 -9.43
CA ASN A 134 -5.32 36.88 -8.80
C ASN A 134 -6.04 38.11 -9.38
N ARG A 135 -7.23 37.92 -9.94
CA ARG A 135 -8.00 38.98 -10.60
C ARG A 135 -8.51 40.07 -9.63
N LYS A 136 -8.54 39.77 -8.34
CA LYS A 136 -9.00 40.69 -7.32
C LYS A 136 -7.87 41.44 -6.59
N ASN A 137 -6.64 40.93 -6.75
CA ASN A 137 -5.44 41.50 -6.17
C ASN A 137 -4.26 41.31 -7.11
N GLU A 138 -3.88 42.34 -7.86
CA GLU A 138 -2.83 42.28 -8.91
C GLU A 138 -1.47 41.89 -8.36
N ASN A 139 -1.22 41.98 -7.07
CA ASN A 139 -0.01 41.53 -6.39
C ASN A 139 -0.13 40.10 -5.83
N GLY A 140 -1.26 39.46 -6.02
CA GLY A 140 -1.55 38.10 -5.55
C GLY A 140 -1.53 37.08 -6.67
N TYR A 141 -1.23 35.86 -6.30
CA TYR A 141 -1.27 34.69 -7.18
C TYR A 141 -2.26 33.65 -6.67
N ASP A 142 -2.89 32.96 -7.59
CA ASP A 142 -3.68 31.77 -7.34
C ASP A 142 -2.89 30.57 -7.87
N ILE A 143 -2.73 29.54 -7.01
CA ILE A 143 -1.95 28.35 -7.31
C ILE A 143 -2.86 27.13 -7.23
N VAL A 144 -2.72 26.23 -8.20
CA VAL A 144 -3.37 24.91 -8.18
C VAL A 144 -2.30 23.84 -8.20
N CYS A 145 -2.37 22.93 -7.22
CA CYS A 145 -1.49 21.77 -7.11
C CYS A 145 -2.31 20.46 -7.06
N SER A 146 -1.83 19.45 -7.74
CA SER A 146 -2.32 18.06 -7.54
C SER A 146 -1.38 17.32 -6.58
N VAL A 147 -1.97 16.66 -5.61
CA VAL A 147 -1.27 15.77 -4.66
C VAL A 147 -1.72 14.35 -4.91
N PHE A 148 -0.76 13.44 -5.05
CA PHE A 148 -1.00 12.03 -5.31
C PHE A 148 -0.47 11.17 -4.17
N THR A 149 -1.23 10.12 -3.86
CA THR A 149 -0.84 9.07 -2.91
C THR A 149 -0.77 7.73 -3.61
N PRO A 150 0.15 6.81 -3.25
CA PRO A 150 0.25 5.49 -3.87
C PRO A 150 -0.93 4.59 -3.52
N ASP A 151 -1.59 4.86 -2.40
CA ASP A 151 -2.76 4.13 -1.93
C ASP A 151 -3.92 5.08 -1.63
N ARG A 152 -5.11 4.52 -1.42
CA ARG A 152 -6.27 5.27 -0.98
C ARG A 152 -6.02 5.88 0.40
N GLU A 153 -6.24 7.20 0.50
CA GLU A 153 -6.15 7.94 1.75
C GLU A 153 -7.44 8.72 2.02
N ILE A 154 -7.74 8.90 3.29
CA ILE A 154 -8.86 9.76 3.70
C ILE A 154 -8.44 11.23 3.61
N PRO A 155 -9.35 12.13 3.23
CA PRO A 155 -9.07 13.56 3.06
C PRO A 155 -8.29 14.18 4.22
N GLU A 156 -8.73 13.95 5.44
CA GLU A 156 -8.15 14.52 6.65
C GLU A 156 -6.69 14.14 6.85
N THR A 157 -6.31 12.90 6.46
CA THR A 157 -4.91 12.46 6.52
C THR A 157 -4.05 13.28 5.58
N VAL A 158 -4.49 13.49 4.33
CA VAL A 158 -3.71 14.23 3.32
C VAL A 158 -3.64 15.71 3.69
N GLU A 159 -4.76 16.30 4.07
CA GLU A 159 -4.84 17.71 4.48
C GLU A 159 -3.93 18.01 5.68
N SER A 160 -3.85 17.11 6.66
CA SER A 160 -3.03 17.29 7.85
C SER A 160 -1.51 17.32 7.59
N LEU A 161 -1.08 16.76 6.44
CA LEU A 161 0.33 16.69 6.05
C LEU A 161 0.79 17.92 5.27
N VAL A 162 -0.14 18.72 4.76
CA VAL A 162 0.17 19.93 3.99
C VAL A 162 0.01 21.16 4.89
N ARG A 163 1.07 21.92 5.04
CA ARG A 163 1.06 23.14 5.84
C ARG A 163 1.11 24.36 4.94
N PHE A 164 0.36 25.36 5.30
CA PHE A 164 0.33 26.66 4.63
C PHE A 164 0.77 27.76 5.60
N SER A 165 1.19 28.89 5.04
CA SER A 165 1.30 30.10 5.84
C SER A 165 -0.10 30.51 6.34
N GLU A 166 -0.20 31.15 7.51
CA GLU A 166 -1.46 31.51 8.18
C GLU A 166 -2.42 32.37 7.33
N LYS A 167 -1.93 32.98 6.24
CA LYS A 167 -2.71 33.88 5.37
C LYS A 167 -3.22 33.20 4.08
N ALA A 168 -2.94 31.91 3.86
CA ALA A 168 -3.36 31.23 2.64
C ALA A 168 -4.80 30.76 2.75
N ASN A 169 -5.61 31.10 1.73
CA ASN A 169 -6.96 30.53 1.55
C ASN A 169 -6.86 29.26 0.70
N ALA A 170 -6.83 28.11 1.35
CA ALA A 170 -6.73 26.83 0.70
C ALA A 170 -8.11 26.15 0.58
N ARG A 171 -8.37 25.54 -0.57
CA ARG A 171 -9.55 24.69 -0.84
C ARG A 171 -9.11 23.36 -1.41
N TRP A 172 -9.64 22.30 -0.85
CA TRP A 172 -9.35 20.94 -1.28
C TRP A 172 -10.50 20.34 -2.09
N GLN A 173 -10.11 19.50 -3.06
CA GLN A 173 -10.99 18.58 -3.76
C GLN A 173 -10.32 17.20 -3.79
N HIS A 174 -11.09 16.15 -3.50
CA HIS A 174 -10.58 14.79 -3.41
C HIS A 174 -11.27 13.90 -4.42
N SER A 175 -10.48 13.07 -5.11
CA SER A 175 -11.04 12.07 -6.01
C SER A 175 -11.76 10.96 -5.22
N PRO A 176 -12.79 10.34 -5.81
CA PRO A 176 -13.54 9.26 -5.15
C PRO A 176 -12.68 8.04 -4.80
N ASP A 177 -11.60 7.80 -5.54
CA ASP A 177 -10.66 6.70 -5.28
C ASP A 177 -9.68 7.01 -4.13
N GLY A 178 -9.67 8.25 -3.62
CA GLY A 178 -8.81 8.69 -2.53
C GLY A 178 -7.32 8.72 -2.84
N LYS A 179 -6.94 8.74 -4.13
CA LYS A 179 -5.52 8.74 -4.55
C LYS A 179 -5.05 10.03 -5.18
N ARG A 180 -5.97 10.87 -5.62
CA ARG A 180 -5.69 12.19 -6.16
C ARG A 180 -6.43 13.24 -5.36
N HIS A 181 -5.71 14.25 -4.95
CA HIS A 181 -6.22 15.39 -4.20
C HIS A 181 -5.75 16.65 -4.90
N GLU A 182 -6.63 17.62 -5.05
CA GLU A 182 -6.31 18.91 -5.64
C GLU A 182 -6.45 19.99 -4.58
N ILE A 183 -5.48 20.88 -4.55
CA ILE A 183 -5.51 22.03 -3.68
C ILE A 183 -5.43 23.30 -4.49
N SER A 184 -6.37 24.19 -4.27
CA SER A 184 -6.36 25.55 -4.80
C SER A 184 -6.05 26.53 -3.68
N ILE A 185 -4.99 27.30 -3.83
CA ILE A 185 -4.53 28.27 -2.85
C ILE A 185 -4.64 29.65 -3.49
N SER A 186 -5.41 30.52 -2.88
CA SER A 186 -5.69 31.85 -3.44
C SER A 186 -5.01 32.96 -2.67
N ASN A 187 -4.66 34.02 -3.40
CA ASN A 187 -4.13 35.29 -2.85
C ASN A 187 -2.77 35.14 -2.15
N ILE A 188 -1.86 34.38 -2.74
CA ILE A 188 -0.48 34.28 -2.28
C ILE A 188 0.28 35.52 -2.79
N GLN A 189 1.02 36.24 -1.92
CA GLN A 189 1.84 37.35 -2.33
C GLN A 189 3.24 36.90 -2.76
N ALA A 190 3.78 37.52 -3.80
CA ALA A 190 5.15 37.28 -4.22
C ALA A 190 6.15 37.64 -3.13
N GLY A 191 7.13 36.74 -2.89
CA GLY A 191 8.18 36.98 -1.90
C GLY A 191 7.80 36.66 -0.44
N THR A 192 6.69 35.98 -0.19
CA THR A 192 6.36 35.37 1.10
C THR A 192 6.73 33.90 1.10
N ASP A 193 7.58 33.49 2.04
CA ASP A 193 7.95 32.08 2.28
C ASP A 193 6.80 31.28 2.90
#